data_e1c61dafcefbb64b8c15bcf70eac971e
#
_entry.id   e1c61dafcefbb64b8c15bcf70eac971e
#
_cell.length_a   1.000
_cell.length_b   1.000
_cell.length_c   1.000
_cell.angle_alpha   90.00
_cell.angle_beta   90.00
_cell.angle_gamma   90.00
#
_symmetry.space_group_name_H-M   'P 1'
#
loop_
_entity.id
_entity.type
_entity.pdbx_description
1 polymer ?
#
loop_
_entity_poly.entity_id
_entity_poly.type
_entity_poly.pdbx_seq_one_letter_code
_entity_poly.pdbx_strand_id
1 'polypeptide(L)'
;MSKLAPLVCLLALAMPGCSQSEKKPAGKGTIGLSVLTMTNPFFKVIADTFTADMAKHGYDVIAVSGDFDVAKQQNQVKDFLVRKVSAIVLCPCDSKAIGTVIKEANDNQVPVFTADIACLTPGAKVVTHIASDNNGGGKQAGQAMIEALGGSGGKIVILDFKQAESCLLRVQGFREEIEAHNKDASKPKITIVADLPGEGQKDRGYKAAQDALEAHPDLAGIFAINDLSALGAYAALEKAHKADQVKLIGFDGQPEGKQAIKEGKIYADPVQYPAKIGEETARVILQYFQGEQPPPVILIPTGLYRQADGKRDPSLK
;
A
#
# COMPACT_ATOMS: atom_id res chain seq x y z
N MET A 1 2.90 99.28 -4.20
CA MET A 1 4.11 98.43 -3.97
C MET A 1 3.61 97.06 -3.53
N SER A 2 3.49 96.18 -4.50
CA SER A 2 2.91 94.84 -4.34
C SER A 2 4.06 93.83 -4.35
N LYS A 3 4.24 93.04 -3.30
CA LYS A 3 5.20 91.92 -3.21
C LYS A 3 4.49 90.62 -3.54
N LEU A 4 4.86 90.04 -4.71
CA LEU A 4 4.54 88.66 -5.04
C LEU A 4 5.46 87.69 -4.25
N ALA A 5 4.88 86.67 -3.62
CA ALA A 5 5.59 85.52 -3.05
C ALA A 5 5.51 84.31 -4.03
N PRO A 6 6.59 83.59 -4.25
CA PRO A 6 6.52 82.42 -5.14
C PRO A 6 6.00 81.15 -4.39
N LEU A 7 5.05 80.48 -5.06
CA LEU A 7 4.49 79.21 -4.66
C LEU A 7 5.44 78.06 -5.06
N VAL A 8 6.04 77.38 -4.08
CA VAL A 8 6.90 76.21 -4.32
C VAL A 8 6.01 74.98 -4.34
N CYS A 9 5.84 74.42 -5.57
CA CYS A 9 5.21 73.08 -5.74
C CYS A 9 6.20 71.95 -5.37
N LEU A 10 5.97 71.26 -4.26
CA LEU A 10 6.65 69.99 -3.96
C LEU A 10 6.06 68.89 -4.81
N LEU A 11 6.82 68.39 -5.82
CA LEU A 11 6.50 67.15 -6.54
C LEU A 11 6.92 65.97 -5.66
N ALA A 12 5.99 65.22 -5.11
CA ALA A 12 6.26 63.94 -4.47
C ALA A 12 6.47 62.84 -5.52
N LEU A 13 7.72 62.40 -5.71
CA LEU A 13 8.03 61.21 -6.51
C LEU A 13 7.57 59.98 -5.77
N ALA A 14 6.48 59.37 -6.25
CA ALA A 14 6.06 58.00 -5.85
C ALA A 14 7.02 57.00 -6.53
N MET A 15 7.93 56.40 -5.76
CA MET A 15 8.71 55.25 -6.23
C MET A 15 7.79 54.01 -6.27
N PRO A 16 7.76 53.30 -7.41
CA PRO A 16 7.09 51.98 -7.42
C PRO A 16 7.90 51.01 -6.60
N GLY A 17 7.32 50.52 -5.48
CA GLY A 17 7.87 49.46 -4.70
C GLY A 17 7.92 48.17 -5.54
N CYS A 18 9.12 47.77 -5.97
CA CYS A 18 9.33 46.43 -6.50
C CYS A 18 9.02 45.41 -5.39
N SER A 19 7.85 44.76 -5.50
CA SER A 19 7.56 43.54 -4.75
C SER A 19 8.62 42.50 -5.16
N GLN A 20 9.63 42.30 -4.33
CA GLN A 20 10.50 41.15 -4.44
C GLN A 20 9.65 39.90 -4.17
N SER A 21 9.26 39.23 -5.24
CA SER A 21 8.81 37.83 -5.16
C SER A 21 9.96 37.04 -4.54
N GLU A 22 9.83 36.63 -3.29
CA GLU A 22 10.74 35.69 -2.66
C GLU A 22 10.87 34.45 -3.55
N LYS A 23 11.96 34.31 -4.26
CA LYS A 23 12.30 33.09 -4.98
C LYS A 23 12.47 32.02 -3.93
N LYS A 24 11.49 31.07 -3.87
CA LYS A 24 11.65 29.81 -3.13
C LYS A 24 13.05 29.26 -3.45
N PRO A 25 13.85 28.90 -2.44
CA PRO A 25 15.18 28.34 -2.70
C PRO A 25 15.05 27.20 -3.70
N ALA A 26 15.95 27.12 -4.68
CA ALA A 26 15.95 26.07 -5.67
C ALA A 26 16.01 24.71 -4.95
N GLY A 27 15.01 23.86 -5.13
CA GLY A 27 14.94 22.55 -4.51
C GLY A 27 16.12 21.66 -4.91
N LYS A 28 16.49 20.68 -4.07
CA LYS A 28 17.60 19.75 -4.36
C LYS A 28 17.29 18.82 -5.54
N GLY A 29 16.04 18.76 -5.98
CA GLY A 29 15.59 17.93 -7.10
C GLY A 29 14.14 17.50 -6.94
N THR A 30 13.65 16.76 -7.91
CA THR A 30 12.28 16.21 -7.92
C THR A 30 12.34 14.69 -7.93
N ILE A 31 11.45 14.03 -7.20
CA ILE A 31 11.31 12.57 -7.18
C ILE A 31 9.94 12.21 -7.75
N GLY A 32 9.91 11.23 -8.65
CA GLY A 32 8.66 10.65 -9.15
C GLY A 32 8.20 9.53 -8.23
N LEU A 33 6.95 9.58 -7.78
CA LEU A 33 6.30 8.51 -7.03
C LEU A 33 5.03 8.07 -7.75
N SER A 34 4.96 6.79 -8.16
CA SER A 34 3.76 6.20 -8.70
C SER A 34 3.32 5.04 -7.83
N VAL A 35 2.15 5.19 -7.18
CA VAL A 35 1.56 4.15 -6.33
C VAL A 35 0.50 3.36 -7.10
N LEU A 36 0.18 2.14 -6.64
CA LEU A 36 -0.83 1.28 -7.24
C LEU A 36 -2.16 2.01 -7.43
N THR A 37 -2.65 2.65 -6.36
CA THR A 37 -3.88 3.45 -6.37
C THR A 37 -3.91 4.43 -5.21
N MET A 38 -4.59 5.57 -5.37
CA MET A 38 -4.86 6.52 -4.28
C MET A 38 -6.24 6.29 -3.63
N THR A 39 -7.06 5.40 -4.19
CA THR A 39 -8.39 5.07 -3.61
C THR A 39 -8.29 4.12 -2.43
N ASN A 40 -7.21 3.34 -2.32
CA ASN A 40 -6.91 2.59 -1.10
C ASN A 40 -6.09 3.48 -0.15
N PRO A 41 -6.59 3.76 1.08
CA PRO A 41 -5.88 4.59 2.06
C PRO A 41 -4.45 4.15 2.37
N PHE A 42 -4.15 2.85 2.24
CA PHE A 42 -2.82 2.29 2.45
C PHE A 42 -1.76 2.97 1.58
N PHE A 43 -1.97 3.02 0.27
CA PHE A 43 -1.03 3.65 -0.65
C PHE A 43 -1.00 5.17 -0.53
N LYS A 44 -2.15 5.77 -0.16
CA LYS A 44 -2.20 7.21 0.12
C LYS A 44 -1.32 7.58 1.31
N VAL A 45 -1.35 6.80 2.39
CA VAL A 45 -0.48 7.04 3.56
C VAL A 45 0.99 6.91 3.20
N ILE A 46 1.39 5.91 2.40
CA ILE A 46 2.77 5.79 1.90
C ILE A 46 3.16 7.07 1.15
N ALA A 47 2.33 7.51 0.20
CA ALA A 47 2.61 8.67 -0.64
C ALA A 47 2.69 9.96 0.17
N ASP A 48 1.75 10.20 1.07
CA ASP A 48 1.69 11.41 1.90
C ASP A 48 2.89 11.48 2.84
N THR A 49 3.23 10.37 3.53
CA THR A 49 4.36 10.31 4.46
C THR A 49 5.69 10.49 3.73
N PHE A 50 5.88 9.76 2.63
CA PHE A 50 7.08 9.91 1.80
C PHE A 50 7.25 11.34 1.31
N THR A 51 6.17 11.95 0.78
CA THR A 51 6.19 13.33 0.27
C THR A 51 6.54 14.32 1.37
N ALA A 52 5.93 14.18 2.54
CA ALA A 52 6.19 15.05 3.69
C ALA A 52 7.64 14.96 4.18
N ASP A 53 8.21 13.74 4.21
CA ASP A 53 9.59 13.55 4.64
C ASP A 53 10.60 14.09 3.60
N MET A 54 10.41 13.83 2.33
CA MET A 54 11.29 14.36 1.28
C MET A 54 11.26 15.90 1.22
N ALA A 55 10.10 16.52 1.47
CA ALA A 55 9.96 17.97 1.54
C ALA A 55 10.80 18.60 2.65
N LYS A 56 10.91 17.94 3.84
CA LYS A 56 11.79 18.39 4.95
C LYS A 56 13.26 18.46 4.54
N HIS A 57 13.65 17.65 3.54
CA HIS A 57 15.01 17.58 3.02
C HIS A 57 15.23 18.40 1.73
N GLY A 58 14.22 19.18 1.30
CA GLY A 58 14.30 20.09 0.17
C GLY A 58 14.08 19.44 -1.20
N TYR A 59 13.46 18.27 -1.26
CA TYR A 59 13.04 17.61 -2.49
C TYR A 59 11.55 17.83 -2.75
N ASP A 60 11.19 18.08 -4.00
CA ASP A 60 9.80 18.03 -4.45
C ASP A 60 9.43 16.59 -4.84
N VAL A 61 8.17 16.20 -4.64
CA VAL A 61 7.67 14.88 -5.04
C VAL A 61 6.48 15.05 -6.00
N ILE A 62 6.54 14.36 -7.14
CA ILE A 62 5.41 14.20 -8.06
C ILE A 62 4.77 12.87 -7.74
N ALA A 63 3.73 12.87 -6.90
CA ALA A 63 2.99 11.67 -6.52
C ALA A 63 1.78 11.48 -7.44
N VAL A 64 1.68 10.30 -8.07
CA VAL A 64 0.60 9.94 -9.01
C VAL A 64 0.04 8.56 -8.71
N SER A 65 -1.19 8.29 -9.19
CA SER A 65 -1.92 7.04 -9.02
C SER A 65 -1.91 6.24 -10.32
N GLY A 66 -1.49 4.97 -10.24
CA GLY A 66 -1.56 4.02 -11.35
C GLY A 66 -2.98 3.51 -11.63
N ASP A 67 -3.87 3.55 -10.62
CA ASP A 67 -5.28 3.14 -10.68
C ASP A 67 -5.47 1.70 -11.21
N PHE A 68 -4.61 0.78 -10.78
CA PHE A 68 -4.55 -0.62 -11.24
C PHE A 68 -4.29 -0.78 -12.75
N ASP A 69 -3.92 0.31 -13.45
CA ASP A 69 -3.64 0.33 -14.88
C ASP A 69 -2.13 0.31 -15.13
N VAL A 70 -1.65 -0.83 -15.62
CA VAL A 70 -0.24 -1.07 -15.94
C VAL A 70 0.27 -0.08 -17.00
N ALA A 71 -0.52 0.15 -18.07
CA ALA A 71 -0.11 1.04 -19.16
C ALA A 71 -0.03 2.49 -18.67
N LYS A 72 -0.98 2.92 -17.85
CA LYS A 72 -0.96 4.24 -17.20
C LYS A 72 0.30 4.40 -16.34
N GLN A 73 0.62 3.41 -15.50
CA GLN A 73 1.80 3.48 -14.65
C GLN A 73 3.10 3.51 -15.46
N GLN A 74 3.19 2.72 -16.54
CA GLN A 74 4.34 2.76 -17.45
C GLN A 74 4.50 4.14 -18.11
N ASN A 75 3.42 4.78 -18.53
CA ASN A 75 3.46 6.14 -19.09
C ASN A 75 3.88 7.18 -18.05
N GLN A 76 3.47 7.02 -16.79
CA GLN A 76 3.91 7.88 -15.68
C GLN A 76 5.42 7.80 -15.46
N VAL A 77 6.01 6.60 -15.53
CA VAL A 77 7.48 6.45 -15.45
C VAL A 77 8.18 7.16 -16.60
N LYS A 78 7.68 7.03 -17.83
CA LYS A 78 8.22 7.76 -18.98
C LYS A 78 8.12 9.28 -18.82
N ASP A 79 7.02 9.77 -18.28
CA ASP A 79 6.87 11.21 -17.96
C ASP A 79 7.89 11.66 -16.90
N PHE A 80 8.15 10.87 -15.88
CA PHE A 80 9.20 11.14 -14.90
C PHE A 80 10.58 11.25 -15.55
N LEU A 81 10.90 10.37 -16.50
CA LEU A 81 12.18 10.41 -17.24
C LEU A 81 12.28 11.70 -18.08
N VAL A 82 11.23 12.09 -18.79
CA VAL A 82 11.17 13.36 -19.54
C VAL A 82 11.37 14.56 -18.62
N ARG A 83 10.81 14.53 -17.42
CA ARG A 83 10.96 15.57 -16.39
C ARG A 83 12.32 15.54 -15.68
N LYS A 84 13.17 14.54 -15.98
CA LYS A 84 14.51 14.38 -15.39
C LYS A 84 14.47 14.32 -13.86
N VAL A 85 13.58 13.49 -13.31
CA VAL A 85 13.52 13.29 -11.87
C VAL A 85 14.81 12.69 -11.35
N SER A 86 15.17 12.99 -10.09
CA SER A 86 16.41 12.51 -9.44
C SER A 86 16.34 11.04 -9.02
N ALA A 87 15.13 10.53 -8.79
CA ALA A 87 14.84 9.13 -8.48
C ALA A 87 13.37 8.82 -8.78
N ILE A 88 13.05 7.53 -8.90
CA ILE A 88 11.69 7.04 -9.09
C ILE A 88 11.36 6.05 -7.97
N VAL A 89 10.20 6.21 -7.34
CA VAL A 89 9.61 5.27 -6.38
C VAL A 89 8.35 4.65 -6.99
N LEU A 90 8.23 3.33 -6.92
CA LEU A 90 7.10 2.59 -7.50
C LEU A 90 6.45 1.69 -6.45
N CYS A 91 5.12 1.74 -6.37
CA CYS A 91 4.30 0.63 -5.89
C CYS A 91 3.64 0.00 -7.13
N PRO A 92 4.22 -1.05 -7.72
CA PRO A 92 3.80 -1.59 -9.02
C PRO A 92 2.32 -1.99 -9.09
N CYS A 93 1.66 -1.66 -10.20
CA CYS A 93 0.35 -2.23 -10.55
C CYS A 93 0.45 -3.71 -10.92
N ASP A 94 1.59 -4.12 -11.47
CA ASP A 94 1.94 -5.50 -11.77
C ASP A 94 3.43 -5.71 -11.60
N SER A 95 3.79 -6.66 -10.74
CA SER A 95 5.18 -6.95 -10.35
C SER A 95 6.07 -7.40 -11.51
N LYS A 96 5.49 -7.97 -12.57
CA LYS A 96 6.23 -8.41 -13.76
C LYS A 96 6.25 -7.34 -14.84
N ALA A 97 5.10 -6.77 -15.16
CA ALA A 97 4.97 -5.80 -16.26
C ALA A 97 5.74 -4.49 -16.02
N ILE A 98 5.92 -4.09 -14.76
CA ILE A 98 6.64 -2.86 -14.40
C ILE A 98 8.13 -2.90 -14.79
N GLY A 99 8.70 -4.09 -14.92
CA GLY A 99 10.13 -4.26 -15.21
C GLY A 99 10.60 -3.61 -16.50
N THR A 100 9.75 -3.48 -17.51
CA THR A 100 10.08 -2.84 -18.79
C THR A 100 10.50 -1.39 -18.58
N VAL A 101 9.68 -0.61 -17.85
CA VAL A 101 9.97 0.81 -17.63
C VAL A 101 11.02 1.03 -16.53
N ILE A 102 11.22 0.07 -15.63
CA ILE A 102 12.38 0.10 -14.72
C ILE A 102 13.68 -0.04 -15.49
N LYS A 103 13.76 -0.93 -16.49
CA LYS A 103 14.92 -1.04 -17.37
C LYS A 103 15.17 0.24 -18.15
N GLU A 104 14.12 0.86 -18.69
CA GLU A 104 14.20 2.17 -19.35
C GLU A 104 14.75 3.25 -18.40
N ALA A 105 14.30 3.28 -17.14
CA ALA A 105 14.84 4.18 -16.13
C ALA A 105 16.32 3.89 -15.82
N ASN A 106 16.70 2.61 -15.72
CA ASN A 106 18.10 2.20 -15.51
C ASN A 106 19.00 2.64 -16.67
N ASP A 107 18.56 2.50 -17.92
CA ASP A 107 19.29 2.93 -19.11
C ASP A 107 19.50 4.47 -19.13
N ASN A 108 18.54 5.22 -18.57
CA ASN A 108 18.65 6.66 -18.35
C ASN A 108 19.39 7.04 -17.06
N GLN A 109 20.00 6.07 -16.36
CA GLN A 109 20.74 6.26 -15.10
C GLN A 109 19.91 6.88 -13.97
N VAL A 110 18.59 6.73 -14.00
CA VAL A 110 17.68 7.16 -12.92
C VAL A 110 17.51 6.00 -11.93
N PRO A 111 17.88 6.18 -10.65
CA PRO A 111 17.71 5.14 -9.64
C PRO A 111 16.23 4.88 -9.35
N VAL A 112 15.87 3.59 -9.23
CA VAL A 112 14.51 3.13 -8.95
C VAL A 112 14.47 2.43 -7.61
N PHE A 113 13.46 2.75 -6.82
CA PHE A 113 13.12 2.11 -5.55
C PHE A 113 11.71 1.55 -5.65
N THR A 114 11.42 0.45 -4.96
CA THR A 114 10.05 -0.06 -4.87
C THR A 114 9.57 -0.04 -3.42
N ALA A 115 8.33 0.34 -3.22
CA ALA A 115 7.67 0.37 -1.93
C ALA A 115 6.44 -0.55 -1.95
N ASP A 116 6.27 -1.38 -0.93
CA ASP A 116 5.19 -2.34 -0.71
C ASP A 116 5.15 -3.51 -1.71
N ILE A 117 5.19 -3.25 -3.00
CA ILE A 117 5.10 -4.26 -4.08
C ILE A 117 6.44 -4.32 -4.83
N ALA A 118 7.05 -5.49 -4.91
CA ALA A 118 8.33 -5.68 -5.59
C ALA A 118 8.19 -5.79 -7.13
N CYS A 119 9.30 -5.52 -7.82
CA CYS A 119 9.47 -5.89 -9.22
C CYS A 119 10.08 -7.29 -9.33
N LEU A 120 9.44 -8.19 -10.07
CA LEU A 120 9.89 -9.58 -10.27
C LEU A 120 10.59 -9.81 -11.62
N THR A 121 10.81 -8.76 -12.42
CA THR A 121 11.38 -8.91 -13.76
C THR A 121 12.90 -9.03 -13.71
N PRO A 122 13.48 -10.13 -14.19
CA PRO A 122 14.93 -10.29 -14.26
C PRO A 122 15.60 -9.16 -15.03
N GLY A 123 16.70 -8.64 -14.49
CA GLY A 123 17.49 -7.57 -15.09
C GLY A 123 16.92 -6.15 -14.93
N ALA A 124 15.75 -5.96 -14.34
CA ALA A 124 15.30 -4.67 -13.84
C ALA A 124 16.01 -4.37 -12.51
N LYS A 125 16.79 -3.29 -12.47
CA LYS A 125 17.59 -2.94 -11.28
C LYS A 125 16.77 -2.02 -10.38
N VAL A 126 16.49 -2.50 -9.17
CA VAL A 126 15.89 -1.74 -8.06
C VAL A 126 16.99 -1.55 -7.02
N VAL A 127 17.19 -0.33 -6.54
CA VAL A 127 18.22 -0.03 -5.53
C VAL A 127 17.85 -0.68 -4.20
N THR A 128 16.62 -0.48 -3.76
CA THR A 128 16.07 -1.08 -2.54
C THR A 128 14.57 -1.31 -2.70
N HIS A 129 14.12 -2.46 -2.23
CA HIS A 129 12.71 -2.76 -2.03
C HIS A 129 12.36 -2.62 -0.54
N ILE A 130 11.36 -1.80 -0.21
CA ILE A 130 10.89 -1.56 1.16
C ILE A 130 9.45 -2.05 1.27
N ALA A 131 9.20 -3.04 2.13
CA ALA A 131 7.88 -3.65 2.25
C ALA A 131 7.60 -4.19 3.66
N SER A 132 6.38 -4.62 3.90
CA SER A 132 6.05 -5.45 5.05
C SER A 132 6.60 -6.88 4.87
N ASP A 133 6.84 -7.58 5.98
CA ASP A 133 7.06 -9.03 5.96
C ASP A 133 5.74 -9.74 5.60
N ASN A 134 5.46 -9.79 4.30
CA ASN A 134 4.21 -10.33 3.77
C ASN A 134 4.09 -11.85 3.97
N ASN A 135 5.20 -12.62 3.92
CA ASN A 135 5.15 -14.05 4.20
C ASN A 135 4.87 -14.31 5.68
N GLY A 136 5.57 -13.60 6.59
CA GLY A 136 5.30 -13.66 8.02
C GLY A 136 3.87 -13.25 8.38
N GLY A 137 3.36 -12.19 7.76
CA GLY A 137 1.95 -11.79 7.89
C GLY A 137 0.97 -12.85 7.37
N GLY A 138 1.29 -13.49 6.25
CA GLY A 138 0.52 -14.61 5.73
C GLY A 138 0.42 -15.78 6.71
N LYS A 139 1.53 -16.13 7.38
CA LYS A 139 1.53 -17.14 8.47
C LYS A 139 0.64 -16.72 9.64
N GLN A 140 0.70 -15.45 10.04
CA GLN A 140 -0.19 -14.91 11.08
C GLN A 140 -1.66 -15.02 10.68
N ALA A 141 -2.00 -14.76 9.40
CA ALA A 141 -3.36 -14.95 8.89
C ALA A 141 -3.79 -16.42 8.91
N GLY A 142 -2.88 -17.34 8.54
CA GLY A 142 -3.12 -18.79 8.64
C GLY A 142 -3.38 -19.25 10.07
N GLN A 143 -2.57 -18.78 11.02
CA GLN A 143 -2.77 -19.02 12.45
C GLN A 143 -4.13 -18.49 12.92
N ALA A 144 -4.50 -17.27 12.53
CA ALA A 144 -5.79 -16.69 12.88
C ALA A 144 -6.97 -17.50 12.30
N MET A 145 -6.84 -18.05 11.08
CA MET A 145 -7.85 -18.92 10.48
C MET A 145 -8.00 -20.22 11.29
N ILE A 146 -6.90 -20.85 11.68
CA ILE A 146 -6.91 -22.07 12.51
C ILE A 146 -7.59 -21.79 13.86
N GLU A 147 -7.26 -20.67 14.51
CA GLU A 147 -7.89 -20.23 15.75
C GLU A 147 -9.39 -19.98 15.56
N ALA A 148 -9.79 -19.28 14.48
CA ALA A 148 -11.18 -18.93 14.19
C ALA A 148 -12.07 -20.16 13.95
N LEU A 149 -11.53 -21.20 13.33
CA LEU A 149 -12.23 -22.46 13.09
C LEU A 149 -12.34 -23.33 14.35
N GLY A 150 -11.62 -23.01 15.43
CA GLY A 150 -11.82 -23.58 16.77
C GLY A 150 -11.68 -25.10 16.83
N GLY A 151 -10.87 -25.73 15.97
CA GLY A 151 -10.69 -27.17 15.92
C GLY A 151 -11.76 -27.93 15.12
N SER A 152 -12.63 -27.24 14.39
CA SER A 152 -13.64 -27.87 13.50
C SER A 152 -13.09 -28.25 12.14
N GLY A 153 -11.98 -27.59 11.71
CA GLY A 153 -11.50 -27.68 10.34
C GLY A 153 -12.50 -27.09 9.33
N GLY A 154 -12.44 -27.58 8.09
CA GLY A 154 -13.43 -27.21 7.08
C GLY A 154 -12.86 -26.71 5.75
N LYS A 155 -13.75 -26.35 4.83
CA LYS A 155 -13.40 -25.78 3.52
C LYS A 155 -13.21 -24.29 3.64
N ILE A 156 -12.12 -23.79 3.07
CA ILE A 156 -11.84 -22.35 3.02
C ILE A 156 -11.46 -21.93 1.60
N VAL A 157 -11.64 -20.66 1.29
CA VAL A 157 -11.17 -20.05 0.03
C VAL A 157 -10.22 -18.89 0.33
N ILE A 158 -9.39 -18.55 -0.66
CA ILE A 158 -8.52 -17.38 -0.63
C ILE A 158 -9.03 -16.39 -1.68
N LEU A 159 -9.19 -15.12 -1.28
CA LEU A 159 -9.45 -14.02 -2.22
C LEU A 159 -8.11 -13.35 -2.51
N ASP A 160 -7.58 -13.62 -3.72
CA ASP A 160 -6.20 -13.34 -4.11
C ASP A 160 -6.08 -12.11 -5.02
N PHE A 161 -4.84 -11.62 -5.18
CA PHE A 161 -4.44 -10.61 -6.17
C PHE A 161 -3.06 -10.99 -6.74
N LYS A 162 -3.06 -11.74 -7.84
CA LYS A 162 -1.87 -12.39 -8.40
C LYS A 162 -0.85 -11.46 -9.05
N GLN A 163 -1.23 -10.23 -9.36
CA GLN A 163 -0.37 -9.23 -9.98
C GLN A 163 0.63 -8.62 -9.00
N ALA A 164 0.31 -8.62 -7.71
CA ALA A 164 1.16 -8.04 -6.67
C ALA A 164 1.98 -9.12 -5.94
N GLU A 165 3.30 -9.00 -5.96
CA GLU A 165 4.21 -9.92 -5.28
C GLU A 165 3.91 -10.00 -3.78
N SER A 166 3.63 -8.87 -3.12
CA SER A 166 3.25 -8.82 -1.71
C SER A 166 2.07 -9.73 -1.38
N CYS A 167 1.05 -9.78 -2.27
CA CYS A 167 -0.11 -10.66 -2.11
C CYS A 167 0.25 -12.13 -2.34
N LEU A 168 1.12 -12.43 -3.31
CA LEU A 168 1.63 -13.79 -3.52
C LEU A 168 2.34 -14.32 -2.25
N LEU A 169 3.14 -13.49 -1.60
CA LEU A 169 3.83 -13.84 -0.34
C LEU A 169 2.83 -14.04 0.81
N ARG A 170 1.77 -13.23 0.92
CA ARG A 170 0.69 -13.43 1.91
C ARG A 170 0.04 -14.79 1.73
N VAL A 171 -0.34 -15.12 0.49
CA VAL A 171 -0.96 -16.41 0.16
C VAL A 171 0.01 -17.57 0.43
N GLN A 172 1.29 -17.41 0.09
CA GLN A 172 2.30 -18.42 0.38
C GLN A 172 2.42 -18.67 1.88
N GLY A 173 2.61 -17.64 2.70
CA GLY A 173 2.71 -17.79 4.16
C GLY A 173 1.46 -18.41 4.78
N PHE A 174 0.27 -17.99 4.31
CA PHE A 174 -1.00 -18.58 4.75
C PHE A 174 -1.07 -20.08 4.45
N ARG A 175 -0.70 -20.50 3.24
CA ARG A 175 -0.68 -21.92 2.86
C ARG A 175 0.32 -22.73 3.67
N GLU A 176 1.52 -22.19 3.90
CA GLU A 176 2.55 -22.84 4.72
C GLU A 176 2.02 -23.15 6.11
N GLU A 177 1.27 -22.24 6.73
CA GLU A 177 0.69 -22.43 8.06
C GLU A 177 -0.46 -23.45 8.08
N ILE A 178 -1.36 -23.38 7.09
CA ILE A 178 -2.44 -24.38 6.93
C ILE A 178 -1.86 -25.78 6.65
N GLU A 179 -0.84 -25.88 5.82
CA GLU A 179 -0.18 -27.15 5.55
C GLU A 179 0.52 -27.71 6.78
N ALA A 180 1.17 -26.86 7.59
CA ALA A 180 1.78 -27.25 8.85
C ALA A 180 0.73 -27.81 9.84
N HIS A 181 -0.42 -27.12 9.97
CA HIS A 181 -1.55 -27.61 10.77
C HIS A 181 -2.04 -28.98 10.29
N ASN A 182 -2.18 -29.16 8.99
CA ASN A 182 -2.72 -30.39 8.39
C ASN A 182 -1.78 -31.60 8.48
N LYS A 183 -0.49 -31.41 8.83
CA LYS A 183 0.47 -32.51 9.07
C LYS A 183 0.16 -33.25 10.37
N ASP A 184 -0.52 -32.63 11.32
CA ASP A 184 -0.95 -33.25 12.55
C ASP A 184 -2.27 -34.02 12.32
N ALA A 185 -2.17 -35.35 12.18
CA ALA A 185 -3.33 -36.21 11.90
C ALA A 185 -4.39 -36.21 13.01
N SER A 186 -4.05 -35.69 14.21
CA SER A 186 -5.00 -35.58 15.32
C SER A 186 -5.91 -34.35 15.20
N LYS A 187 -5.58 -33.42 14.30
CA LYS A 187 -6.34 -32.18 14.07
C LYS A 187 -7.28 -32.30 12.87
N PRO A 188 -8.48 -31.71 12.95
CA PRO A 188 -9.37 -31.63 11.80
C PRO A 188 -8.72 -30.87 10.65
N LYS A 189 -8.85 -31.40 9.43
CA LYS A 189 -8.25 -30.82 8.24
C LYS A 189 -8.92 -29.51 7.83
N ILE A 190 -8.10 -28.56 7.39
CA ILE A 190 -8.52 -27.33 6.73
C ILE A 190 -8.16 -27.48 5.25
N THR A 191 -9.16 -27.41 4.36
CA THR A 191 -8.97 -27.61 2.93
C THR A 191 -9.17 -26.31 2.19
N ILE A 192 -8.12 -25.80 1.54
CA ILE A 192 -8.23 -24.66 0.61
C ILE A 192 -8.84 -25.21 -0.69
N VAL A 193 -10.09 -24.86 -0.97
CA VAL A 193 -10.84 -25.38 -2.12
C VAL A 193 -10.75 -24.52 -3.34
N ALA A 194 -10.44 -23.22 -3.21
CA ALA A 194 -10.24 -22.31 -4.34
C ALA A 194 -9.40 -21.09 -3.97
N ASP A 195 -8.72 -20.54 -5.00
CA ASP A 195 -8.20 -19.18 -5.02
C ASP A 195 -9.04 -18.37 -6.02
N LEU A 196 -9.68 -17.32 -5.54
CA LEU A 196 -10.62 -16.51 -6.31
C LEU A 196 -10.10 -15.06 -6.46
N PRO A 197 -10.38 -14.39 -7.59
CA PRO A 197 -9.85 -13.06 -7.85
C PRO A 197 -10.58 -11.98 -7.03
N GLY A 198 -10.08 -11.71 -5.82
CA GLY A 198 -10.51 -10.58 -4.98
C GLY A 198 -9.88 -9.25 -5.41
N GLU A 199 -8.74 -9.34 -6.11
CA GLU A 199 -7.99 -8.23 -6.74
C GLU A 199 -7.75 -7.01 -5.83
N GLY A 200 -7.81 -7.22 -4.51
CA GLY A 200 -7.61 -6.16 -3.52
C GLY A 200 -8.70 -5.09 -3.51
N GLN A 201 -9.85 -5.33 -4.12
CA GLN A 201 -10.95 -4.38 -4.30
C GLN A 201 -12.25 -4.87 -3.65
N LYS A 202 -13.06 -3.93 -3.15
CA LYS A 202 -14.28 -4.25 -2.38
C LYS A 202 -15.35 -4.96 -3.22
N ASP A 203 -15.60 -4.48 -4.43
CA ASP A 203 -16.56 -5.07 -5.37
C ASP A 203 -16.13 -6.44 -5.87
N ARG A 204 -14.83 -6.63 -6.13
CA ARG A 204 -14.25 -7.91 -6.52
C ARG A 204 -14.29 -8.92 -5.37
N GLY A 205 -13.95 -8.50 -4.16
CA GLY A 205 -14.07 -9.32 -2.96
C GLY A 205 -15.51 -9.78 -2.70
N TYR A 206 -16.49 -8.87 -2.89
CA TYR A 206 -17.90 -9.21 -2.82
C TYR A 206 -18.29 -10.28 -3.83
N LYS A 207 -17.93 -10.09 -5.12
CA LYS A 207 -18.25 -11.06 -6.18
C LYS A 207 -17.59 -12.41 -5.95
N ALA A 208 -16.31 -12.42 -5.61
CA ALA A 208 -15.55 -13.65 -5.34
C ALA A 208 -16.15 -14.43 -4.15
N ALA A 209 -16.59 -13.74 -3.09
CA ALA A 209 -17.25 -14.39 -1.97
C ALA A 209 -18.64 -14.95 -2.34
N GLN A 210 -19.41 -14.27 -3.20
CA GLN A 210 -20.67 -14.82 -3.72
C GLN A 210 -20.42 -16.12 -4.49
N ASP A 211 -19.43 -16.12 -5.41
CA ASP A 211 -19.08 -17.30 -6.20
C ASP A 211 -18.60 -18.46 -5.32
N ALA A 212 -17.83 -18.13 -4.26
CA ALA A 212 -17.39 -19.12 -3.26
C ALA A 212 -18.57 -19.77 -2.53
N LEU A 213 -19.54 -18.99 -2.10
CA LEU A 213 -20.73 -19.49 -1.36
C LEU A 213 -21.64 -20.34 -2.24
N GLU A 214 -21.76 -19.98 -3.51
CA GLU A 214 -22.54 -20.77 -4.48
C GLU A 214 -21.87 -22.11 -4.76
N ALA A 215 -20.55 -22.11 -4.98
CA ALA A 215 -19.79 -23.33 -5.26
C ALA A 215 -19.60 -24.23 -4.03
N HIS A 216 -19.55 -23.64 -2.84
CA HIS A 216 -19.27 -24.32 -1.57
C HIS A 216 -20.25 -23.88 -0.48
N PRO A 217 -21.49 -24.42 -0.43
CA PRO A 217 -22.49 -24.05 0.58
C PRO A 217 -22.06 -24.37 2.03
N ASP A 218 -21.09 -25.27 2.19
CA ASP A 218 -20.45 -25.69 3.44
C ASP A 218 -19.13 -24.97 3.74
N LEU A 219 -18.90 -23.80 3.13
CA LEU A 219 -17.72 -22.99 3.35
C LEU A 219 -17.60 -22.59 4.83
N ALA A 220 -16.41 -22.81 5.40
CA ALA A 220 -16.13 -22.54 6.82
C ALA A 220 -15.31 -21.24 7.01
N GLY A 221 -14.52 -20.82 6.00
CA GLY A 221 -13.72 -19.62 6.11
C GLY A 221 -13.28 -18.99 4.79
N ILE A 222 -12.93 -17.72 4.87
CA ILE A 222 -12.37 -16.92 3.77
C ILE A 222 -11.14 -16.21 4.29
N PHE A 223 -10.01 -16.34 3.58
CA PHE A 223 -8.87 -15.44 3.72
C PHE A 223 -8.88 -14.44 2.58
N ALA A 224 -9.02 -13.17 2.87
CA ALA A 224 -8.91 -12.08 1.91
C ALA A 224 -7.56 -11.37 2.11
N ILE A 225 -6.80 -11.18 1.02
CA ILE A 225 -5.42 -10.68 1.08
C ILE A 225 -5.32 -9.22 1.56
N ASN A 226 -6.44 -8.50 1.68
CA ASN A 226 -6.48 -7.15 2.22
C ASN A 226 -7.87 -6.79 2.77
N ASP A 227 -7.95 -5.68 3.52
CA ASP A 227 -9.18 -5.17 4.13
C ASP A 227 -10.30 -4.89 3.13
N LEU A 228 -9.98 -4.29 2.00
CA LEU A 228 -11.03 -3.93 1.02
C LEU A 228 -11.73 -5.18 0.48
N SER A 229 -10.99 -6.21 0.09
CA SER A 229 -11.60 -7.47 -0.35
C SER A 229 -12.29 -8.20 0.80
N ALA A 230 -11.78 -8.13 2.05
CA ALA A 230 -12.44 -8.68 3.23
C ALA A 230 -13.79 -8.00 3.51
N LEU A 231 -13.84 -6.66 3.48
CA LEU A 231 -15.08 -5.91 3.67
C LEU A 231 -16.10 -6.22 2.57
N GLY A 232 -15.63 -6.41 1.33
CA GLY A 232 -16.48 -6.89 0.23
C GLY A 232 -17.02 -8.29 0.50
N ALA A 233 -16.16 -9.21 0.91
CA ALA A 233 -16.56 -10.57 1.26
C ALA A 233 -17.57 -10.59 2.41
N TYR A 234 -17.37 -9.78 3.46
CA TYR A 234 -18.32 -9.67 4.56
C TYR A 234 -19.71 -9.27 4.09
N ALA A 235 -19.80 -8.27 3.20
CA ALA A 235 -21.10 -7.83 2.65
C ALA A 235 -21.81 -8.96 1.86
N ALA A 236 -21.07 -9.83 1.17
CA ALA A 236 -21.64 -11.00 0.52
C ALA A 236 -22.13 -12.07 1.54
N LEU A 237 -21.34 -12.31 2.59
CA LEU A 237 -21.73 -13.21 3.68
C LEU A 237 -22.99 -12.72 4.39
N GLU A 238 -23.08 -11.41 4.68
CA GLU A 238 -24.24 -10.80 5.33
C GLU A 238 -25.50 -10.96 4.46
N LYS A 239 -25.41 -10.65 3.17
CA LYS A 239 -26.51 -10.83 2.21
C LYS A 239 -26.98 -12.29 2.09
N ALA A 240 -26.05 -13.24 2.21
CA ALA A 240 -26.34 -14.67 2.15
C ALA A 240 -26.76 -15.26 3.51
N HIS A 241 -26.86 -14.46 4.58
CA HIS A 241 -27.12 -14.90 5.96
C HIS A 241 -26.10 -15.95 6.45
N LYS A 242 -24.84 -15.80 6.06
CA LYS A 242 -23.72 -16.69 6.38
C LYS A 242 -22.64 -16.05 7.27
N ALA A 243 -22.80 -14.78 7.65
CA ALA A 243 -21.78 -14.03 8.39
C ALA A 243 -21.38 -14.68 9.73
N ASP A 244 -22.30 -15.31 10.43
CA ASP A 244 -22.00 -16.02 11.69
C ASP A 244 -21.35 -17.40 11.48
N GLN A 245 -21.49 -17.98 10.29
CA GLN A 245 -21.06 -19.34 9.96
C GLN A 245 -19.66 -19.38 9.34
N VAL A 246 -19.33 -18.40 8.49
CA VAL A 246 -18.08 -18.34 7.73
C VAL A 246 -17.11 -17.39 8.42
N LYS A 247 -15.93 -17.88 8.80
CA LYS A 247 -14.88 -17.08 9.44
C LYS A 247 -14.12 -16.28 8.40
N LEU A 248 -13.92 -14.99 8.65
CA LEU A 248 -13.26 -14.08 7.73
C LEU A 248 -11.98 -13.58 8.36
N ILE A 249 -10.85 -13.77 7.65
CA ILE A 249 -9.54 -13.18 7.97
C ILE A 249 -9.22 -12.17 6.87
N GLY A 250 -8.84 -10.96 7.26
CA GLY A 250 -8.37 -9.92 6.36
C GLY A 250 -6.85 -9.74 6.44
N PHE A 251 -6.40 -8.56 6.01
CA PHE A 251 -5.01 -8.12 6.08
C PHE A 251 -4.96 -6.59 5.89
N ASP A 252 -3.92 -5.91 6.31
CA ASP A 252 -3.56 -4.50 6.28
C ASP A 252 -3.79 -3.78 7.62
N GLY A 253 -4.93 -3.98 8.28
CA GLY A 253 -5.29 -3.25 9.50
C GLY A 253 -5.59 -1.78 9.23
N GLN A 254 -6.26 -1.47 8.12
CA GLN A 254 -6.77 -0.13 7.83
C GLN A 254 -7.88 0.26 8.81
N PRO A 255 -8.21 1.55 8.99
CA PRO A 255 -9.22 1.97 9.95
C PRO A 255 -10.58 1.26 9.80
N GLU A 256 -11.05 1.04 8.55
CA GLU A 256 -12.32 0.31 8.31
C GLU A 256 -12.20 -1.18 8.65
N GLY A 257 -11.07 -1.82 8.35
CA GLY A 257 -10.78 -3.22 8.72
C GLY A 257 -10.72 -3.40 10.23
N LYS A 258 -9.97 -2.55 10.93
CA LYS A 258 -9.91 -2.54 12.40
C LYS A 258 -11.27 -2.31 13.05
N GLN A 259 -12.11 -1.42 12.48
CA GLN A 259 -13.46 -1.21 12.95
C GLN A 259 -14.31 -2.48 12.76
N ALA A 260 -14.19 -3.15 11.61
CA ALA A 260 -14.88 -4.41 11.34
C ALA A 260 -14.41 -5.54 12.27
N ILE A 261 -13.13 -5.57 12.66
CA ILE A 261 -12.60 -6.51 13.66
C ILE A 261 -13.19 -6.20 15.04
N LYS A 262 -13.23 -4.93 15.45
CA LYS A 262 -13.86 -4.52 16.72
C LYS A 262 -15.31 -4.96 16.79
N GLU A 263 -16.05 -4.87 15.69
CA GLU A 263 -17.45 -5.29 15.57
C GLU A 263 -17.63 -6.80 15.44
N GLY A 264 -16.56 -7.57 15.27
CA GLY A 264 -16.61 -9.02 15.09
C GLY A 264 -16.97 -9.50 13.69
N LYS A 265 -16.97 -8.60 12.70
CA LYS A 265 -17.23 -8.89 11.28
C LYS A 265 -16.06 -9.58 10.59
N ILE A 266 -14.83 -9.17 10.93
CA ILE A 266 -13.57 -9.81 10.56
C ILE A 266 -12.96 -10.35 11.84
N TYR A 267 -12.41 -11.57 11.81
CA TYR A 267 -11.88 -12.21 13.00
C TYR A 267 -10.54 -11.61 13.44
N ALA A 268 -9.63 -11.42 12.50
CA ALA A 268 -8.32 -10.83 12.75
C ALA A 268 -7.66 -10.39 11.45
N ASP A 269 -6.67 -9.47 11.58
CA ASP A 269 -5.79 -9.01 10.50
C ASP A 269 -4.34 -9.00 10.93
N PRO A 270 -3.41 -9.47 10.11
CA PRO A 270 -2.03 -9.01 10.13
C PRO A 270 -1.96 -7.54 9.70
N VAL A 271 -1.46 -6.68 10.59
CA VAL A 271 -1.42 -5.23 10.38
C VAL A 271 -0.12 -4.82 9.71
N GLN A 272 -0.21 -3.97 8.70
CA GLN A 272 0.90 -3.28 8.06
C GLN A 272 1.07 -1.86 8.61
N TYR A 273 2.22 -1.27 8.35
CA TYR A 273 2.60 0.07 8.80
C TYR A 273 2.97 0.97 7.61
N PRO A 274 1.99 1.44 6.81
CA PRO A 274 2.26 2.20 5.58
C PRO A 274 3.05 3.49 5.81
N ALA A 275 2.87 4.16 6.94
CA ALA A 275 3.67 5.32 7.30
C ALA A 275 5.17 4.95 7.42
N LYS A 276 5.48 3.82 8.07
CA LYS A 276 6.88 3.35 8.16
C LYS A 276 7.47 2.99 6.79
N ILE A 277 6.67 2.44 5.88
CA ILE A 277 7.12 2.18 4.51
C ILE A 277 7.51 3.50 3.84
N GLY A 278 6.68 4.54 3.96
CA GLY A 278 6.97 5.86 3.41
C GLY A 278 8.23 6.50 4.03
N GLU A 279 8.35 6.48 5.36
CA GLU A 279 9.51 6.99 6.11
C GLU A 279 10.81 6.26 5.72
N GLU A 280 10.79 4.91 5.70
CA GLU A 280 11.96 4.11 5.34
C GLU A 280 12.37 4.32 3.88
N THR A 281 11.40 4.48 2.98
CA THR A 281 11.68 4.79 1.57
C THR A 281 12.38 6.15 1.45
N ALA A 282 11.91 7.16 2.16
CA ALA A 282 12.56 8.48 2.18
C ALA A 282 13.98 8.40 2.75
N ARG A 283 14.15 7.72 3.89
CA ARG A 283 15.45 7.52 4.55
C ARG A 283 16.47 6.87 3.62
N VAL A 284 16.07 5.80 2.96
CA VAL A 284 16.93 5.03 2.05
C VAL A 284 17.36 5.84 0.82
N ILE A 285 16.45 6.62 0.24
CA ILE A 285 16.77 7.50 -0.89
C ILE A 285 17.76 8.58 -0.48
N LEU A 286 17.61 9.17 0.71
CA LEU A 286 18.53 10.18 1.22
C LEU A 286 19.93 9.59 1.48
N GLN A 287 20.04 8.38 2.01
CA GLN A 287 21.29 7.66 2.14
C GLN A 287 21.95 7.40 0.78
N TYR A 288 21.17 6.92 -0.18
CA TYR A 288 21.66 6.70 -1.55
C TYR A 288 22.21 7.98 -2.18
N PHE A 289 21.53 9.12 -2.01
CA PHE A 289 22.02 10.43 -2.50
C PHE A 289 23.26 10.93 -1.77
N GLN A 290 23.57 10.43 -0.58
CA GLN A 290 24.82 10.68 0.15
C GLN A 290 25.96 9.75 -0.29
N GLY A 291 25.72 8.83 -1.22
CA GLY A 291 26.69 7.87 -1.74
C GLY A 291 26.76 6.56 -0.94
N GLU A 292 25.83 6.36 0.00
CA GLU A 292 25.72 5.09 0.71
C GLU A 292 25.07 4.02 -0.19
N GLN A 293 25.37 2.76 0.11
CA GLN A 293 24.72 1.62 -0.53
C GLN A 293 23.74 0.97 0.45
N PRO A 294 22.44 1.28 0.36
CA PRO A 294 21.46 0.67 1.23
C PRO A 294 21.27 -0.83 0.89
N PRO A 295 20.73 -1.63 1.84
CA PRO A 295 20.46 -3.04 1.58
C PRO A 295 19.42 -3.19 0.46
N PRO A 296 19.48 -4.28 -0.34
CA PRO A 296 18.56 -4.47 -1.46
C PRO A 296 17.10 -4.65 -1.04
N VAL A 297 16.86 -5.12 0.19
CA VAL A 297 15.50 -5.34 0.74
C VAL A 297 15.45 -4.91 2.20
N ILE A 298 14.38 -4.23 2.57
CA ILE A 298 14.04 -3.88 3.95
C ILE A 298 12.62 -4.36 4.22
N LEU A 299 12.45 -5.28 5.18
CA LEU A 299 11.16 -5.79 5.57
C LEU A 299 10.75 -5.25 6.94
N ILE A 300 9.53 -4.74 7.02
CA ILE A 300 8.90 -4.23 8.24
C ILE A 300 8.00 -5.34 8.80
N PRO A 301 8.24 -5.82 10.04
CA PRO A 301 7.41 -6.85 10.63
C PRO A 301 5.94 -6.45 10.73
N THR A 302 5.04 -7.40 10.53
CA THR A 302 3.60 -7.26 10.76
C THR A 302 3.23 -7.63 12.19
N GLY A 303 2.04 -7.26 12.63
CA GLY A 303 1.48 -7.65 13.93
C GLY A 303 0.04 -8.14 13.77
N LEU A 304 -0.33 -9.20 14.47
CA LEU A 304 -1.70 -9.74 14.37
C LEU A 304 -2.65 -8.97 15.29
N TYR A 305 -3.65 -8.33 14.69
CA TYR A 305 -4.67 -7.52 15.36
C TYR A 305 -5.98 -8.31 15.49
N ARG A 306 -6.52 -8.36 16.69
CA ARG A 306 -7.72 -9.12 17.06
C ARG A 306 -8.79 -8.22 17.65
N GLN A 307 -9.98 -8.74 17.87
CA GLN A 307 -11.10 -8.00 18.47
C GLN A 307 -10.74 -7.38 19.83
N ALA A 308 -9.95 -8.06 20.65
CA ALA A 308 -9.51 -7.53 21.94
C ALA A 308 -8.64 -6.26 21.78
N ASP A 309 -7.86 -6.17 20.71
CA ASP A 309 -7.07 -4.99 20.37
C ASP A 309 -7.99 -3.86 19.90
N GLY A 310 -8.96 -4.18 19.03
CA GLY A 310 -9.99 -3.23 18.56
C GLY A 310 -10.81 -2.61 19.68
N LYS A 311 -11.17 -3.39 20.70
CA LYS A 311 -11.89 -2.88 21.87
C LYS A 311 -11.06 -1.91 22.72
N ARG A 312 -9.74 -1.97 22.63
CA ARG A 312 -8.81 -1.09 23.36
C ARG A 312 -8.24 0.05 22.51
N ASP A 313 -8.49 0.02 21.20
CA ASP A 313 -7.97 1.02 20.27
C ASP A 313 -8.77 2.34 20.37
N PRO A 314 -8.16 3.44 20.89
CA PRO A 314 -8.86 4.71 21.09
C PRO A 314 -9.16 5.44 19.77
N SER A 315 -8.55 5.02 18.66
CA SER A 315 -8.80 5.62 17.33
C SER A 315 -10.11 5.14 16.69
N LEU A 316 -10.71 4.08 17.24
CA LEU A 316 -11.95 3.47 16.73
C LEU A 316 -13.19 3.97 17.50
N LYS A 317 -14.34 4.02 16.78
CA LYS A 317 -15.64 4.45 17.35
C LYS A 317 -16.29 3.39 18.23
#